data_5053eaddfae09548535c2568f088a3ac
#
_entry.id   5053eaddfae09548535c2568f088a3ac
#
_cell.length_a   1.000
_cell.length_b   1.000
_cell.length_c   1.000
_cell.angle_alpha   90.00
_cell.angle_beta   90.00
_cell.angle_gamma   90.00
#
_symmetry.space_group_name_H-M   'P 1'
#
loop_
_entity.id
_entity.type
_entity.pdbx_description
1 polymer ?
#
loop_
_entity_poly.entity_id
_entity_poly.type
_entity_poly.pdbx_seq_one_letter_code
_entity_poly.pdbx_strand_id
1 'polypeptide(L)'
;QIEQLSRLGIPIYHSEPSRLAQVGDSLLRLGRLLGTEPAARQAAQEYTARIAALRTRYAGRPQVGVFYQVWDRPLYTLNDDHIASDILRLCGGRNLFGALKTIAPEVGVEAVIEADPEVILVGERDDPEDPGWKIWQPYKGMTAVKRGNLFAIDGDLTSRAGPRTAEGATRICALLEEARGRRP
;
A
#
# COMPACT_ATOMS: atom_id res chain seq x y z
N GLN A 1 -7.45 -3.11 -25.12
CA GLN A 1 -6.06 -3.40 -25.58
C GLN A 1 -5.72 -4.91 -25.49
N ILE A 2 -5.95 -5.57 -24.34
CA ILE A 2 -5.67 -7.02 -24.15
C ILE A 2 -6.44 -7.86 -25.17
N GLU A 3 -7.75 -7.61 -25.36
CA GLU A 3 -8.56 -8.33 -26.36
C GLU A 3 -8.05 -8.14 -27.81
N GLN A 4 -7.54 -6.95 -28.15
CA GLN A 4 -6.99 -6.67 -29.47
C GLN A 4 -5.70 -7.48 -29.70
N LEU A 5 -4.81 -7.52 -28.71
CA LEU A 5 -3.57 -8.32 -28.78
C LEU A 5 -3.88 -9.82 -28.86
N SER A 6 -4.85 -10.31 -28.10
CA SER A 6 -5.30 -11.71 -28.17
C SER A 6 -5.85 -12.08 -29.55
N ARG A 7 -6.63 -11.20 -30.18
CA ARG A 7 -7.15 -11.42 -31.56
C ARG A 7 -6.03 -11.49 -32.62
N LEU A 8 -4.91 -10.85 -32.35
CA LEU A 8 -3.71 -10.91 -33.19
C LEU A 8 -2.84 -12.14 -32.93
N GLY A 9 -3.26 -13.04 -32.05
CA GLY A 9 -2.50 -14.25 -31.69
C GLY A 9 -1.25 -13.94 -30.85
N ILE A 10 -1.13 -12.74 -30.28
CA ILE A 10 0.01 -12.37 -29.44
C ILE A 10 -0.20 -12.99 -28.05
N PRO A 11 0.71 -13.85 -27.57
CA PRO A 11 0.60 -14.42 -26.24
C PRO A 11 0.75 -13.36 -25.17
N ILE A 12 -0.19 -13.28 -24.25
CA ILE A 12 -0.22 -12.30 -23.17
C ILE A 12 -0.05 -13.03 -21.83
N TYR A 13 0.94 -12.63 -21.06
CA TYR A 13 1.07 -13.05 -19.68
C TYR A 13 0.59 -11.92 -18.76
N HIS A 14 -0.48 -12.19 -18.01
CA HIS A 14 -1.04 -11.28 -17.03
C HIS A 14 -0.48 -11.59 -15.63
N SER A 15 0.13 -10.60 -14.97
CA SER A 15 0.69 -10.73 -13.63
C SER A 15 0.25 -9.55 -12.77
N GLU A 16 -0.62 -9.83 -11.80
CA GLU A 16 -1.22 -8.83 -10.92
C GLU A 16 -1.28 -9.36 -9.48
N PRO A 17 -0.12 -9.41 -8.79
CA PRO A 17 -0.11 -9.83 -7.40
C PRO A 17 -0.89 -8.84 -6.52
N SER A 18 -1.91 -9.32 -5.83
CA SER A 18 -2.71 -8.55 -4.87
C SER A 18 -2.30 -8.76 -3.41
N ARG A 19 -1.36 -9.69 -3.18
CA ARG A 19 -0.83 -10.04 -1.86
C ARG A 19 0.70 -10.08 -1.89
N LEU A 20 1.33 -9.72 -0.77
CA LEU A 20 2.80 -9.75 -0.63
C LEU A 20 3.39 -11.13 -0.94
N ALA A 21 2.73 -12.21 -0.52
CA ALA A 21 3.20 -13.56 -0.80
C ALA A 21 3.27 -13.89 -2.29
N GLN A 22 2.38 -13.33 -3.10
CA GLN A 22 2.29 -13.61 -4.54
C GLN A 22 3.41 -12.93 -5.35
N VAL A 23 4.06 -11.91 -4.80
CA VAL A 23 5.15 -11.20 -5.50
C VAL A 23 6.34 -12.12 -5.75
N GLY A 24 6.74 -12.92 -4.75
CA GLY A 24 7.81 -13.91 -4.90
C GLY A 24 7.49 -14.94 -5.99
N ASP A 25 6.27 -15.48 -6.01
CA ASP A 25 5.82 -16.42 -7.02
C ASP A 25 5.78 -15.79 -8.42
N SER A 26 5.38 -14.53 -8.51
CA SER A 26 5.37 -13.78 -9.78
C SER A 26 6.78 -13.62 -10.34
N LEU A 27 7.76 -13.30 -9.49
CA LEU A 27 9.18 -13.21 -9.90
C LEU A 27 9.68 -14.55 -10.46
N LEU A 28 9.39 -15.67 -9.81
CA LEU A 28 9.79 -17.00 -10.28
C LEU A 28 9.15 -17.35 -11.63
N ARG A 29 7.87 -17.00 -11.82
CA ARG A 29 7.16 -17.22 -13.08
C ARG A 29 7.75 -16.39 -14.22
N LEU A 30 8.02 -15.09 -13.96
CA LEU A 30 8.67 -14.21 -14.93
C LEU A 30 10.07 -14.70 -15.29
N GLY A 31 10.85 -15.17 -14.31
CA GLY A 31 12.18 -15.75 -14.55
C GLY A 31 12.15 -16.94 -15.51
N ARG A 32 11.15 -17.83 -15.40
CA ARG A 32 10.96 -18.95 -16.34
C ARG A 32 10.61 -18.46 -17.73
N LEU A 33 9.68 -17.52 -17.83
CA LEU A 33 9.25 -16.96 -19.13
C LEU A 33 10.37 -16.27 -19.89
N LEU A 34 11.30 -15.62 -19.15
CA LEU A 34 12.40 -14.81 -19.71
C LEU A 34 13.73 -15.56 -19.77
N GLY A 35 13.80 -16.82 -19.31
CA GLY A 35 15.06 -17.58 -19.25
C GLY A 35 16.07 -17.01 -18.22
N THR A 36 15.60 -16.28 -17.22
CA THR A 36 16.44 -15.62 -16.19
C THR A 36 16.23 -16.23 -14.79
N GLU A 37 15.99 -17.53 -14.73
CA GLU A 37 15.62 -18.23 -13.50
C GLU A 37 16.61 -18.05 -12.32
N PRO A 38 17.95 -18.07 -12.50
CA PRO A 38 18.85 -17.88 -11.37
C PRO A 38 18.65 -16.52 -10.69
N ALA A 39 18.59 -15.44 -11.48
CA ALA A 39 18.36 -14.08 -10.96
C ALA A 39 16.97 -13.95 -10.31
N ALA A 40 15.94 -14.56 -10.91
CA ALA A 40 14.59 -14.57 -10.37
C ALA A 40 14.50 -15.29 -9.03
N ARG A 41 15.19 -16.43 -8.87
CA ARG A 41 15.27 -17.16 -7.59
C ARG A 41 15.93 -16.32 -6.51
N GLN A 42 17.05 -15.68 -6.82
CA GLN A 42 17.73 -14.80 -5.88
C GLN A 42 16.80 -13.64 -5.46
N ALA A 43 16.21 -12.92 -6.40
CA ALA A 43 15.30 -11.81 -6.11
C ALA A 43 14.08 -12.23 -5.29
N ALA A 44 13.49 -13.40 -5.60
CA ALA A 44 12.35 -13.93 -4.84
C ALA A 44 12.75 -14.32 -3.41
N GLN A 45 13.92 -14.90 -3.19
CA GLN A 45 14.44 -15.24 -1.87
C GLN A 45 14.70 -13.99 -1.03
N GLU A 46 15.40 -12.99 -1.59
CA GLU A 46 15.67 -11.72 -0.92
C GLU A 46 14.38 -11.00 -0.54
N TYR A 47 13.42 -10.91 -1.46
CA TYR A 47 12.10 -10.34 -1.21
C TYR A 47 11.38 -11.06 -0.05
N THR A 48 11.28 -12.38 -0.14
CA THR A 48 10.58 -13.20 0.86
C THR A 48 11.21 -13.08 2.24
N ALA A 49 12.55 -13.08 2.31
CA ALA A 49 13.27 -12.91 3.56
C ALA A 49 12.99 -11.53 4.19
N ARG A 50 12.98 -10.45 3.39
CA ARG A 50 12.66 -9.10 3.88
C ARG A 50 11.23 -9.01 4.42
N ILE A 51 10.24 -9.57 3.71
CA ILE A 51 8.85 -9.60 4.15
C ILE A 51 8.69 -10.43 5.44
N ALA A 52 9.37 -11.58 5.54
CA ALA A 52 9.35 -12.42 6.74
C ALA A 52 9.96 -11.68 7.95
N ALA A 53 11.07 -10.98 7.78
CA ALA A 53 11.70 -10.19 8.83
C ALA A 53 10.76 -9.07 9.33
N LEU A 54 10.07 -8.36 8.43
CA LEU A 54 9.08 -7.34 8.80
C LEU A 54 7.92 -7.98 9.58
N ARG A 55 7.40 -9.11 9.10
CA ARG A 55 6.31 -9.83 9.78
C ARG A 55 6.68 -10.21 11.22
N THR A 56 7.87 -10.73 11.43
CA THR A 56 8.37 -11.06 12.78
C THR A 56 8.51 -9.81 13.64
N ARG A 57 9.10 -8.76 13.09
CA ARG A 57 9.34 -7.51 13.84
C ARG A 57 8.06 -6.80 14.29
N TYR A 58 7.01 -6.85 13.47
CA TYR A 58 5.75 -6.14 13.75
C TYR A 58 4.62 -7.05 14.23
N ALA A 59 4.88 -8.34 14.43
CA ALA A 59 3.92 -9.27 15.01
C ALA A 59 3.44 -8.79 16.39
N GLY A 60 2.13 -8.83 16.61
CA GLY A 60 1.53 -8.47 17.91
C GLY A 60 1.57 -6.98 18.27
N ARG A 61 2.03 -6.10 17.36
CA ARG A 61 1.98 -4.65 17.60
C ARG A 61 0.53 -4.16 17.70
N PRO A 62 0.23 -3.17 18.57
CA PRO A 62 -1.09 -2.60 18.70
C PRO A 62 -1.60 -2.08 17.35
N GLN A 63 -2.86 -2.39 17.04
CA GLN A 63 -3.44 -2.04 15.75
C GLN A 63 -3.57 -0.53 15.57
N VAL A 64 -3.30 -0.03 14.36
CA VAL A 64 -3.42 1.38 13.96
C VAL A 64 -4.50 1.50 12.89
N GLY A 65 -5.50 2.37 13.09
CA GLY A 65 -6.51 2.69 12.08
C GLY A 65 -5.93 3.61 11.02
N VAL A 66 -5.96 3.18 9.75
CA VAL A 66 -5.33 3.90 8.64
C VAL A 66 -6.37 4.24 7.57
N PHE A 67 -6.35 5.47 7.11
CA PHE A 67 -6.93 5.88 5.84
C PHE A 67 -5.82 5.99 4.80
N TYR A 68 -5.93 5.25 3.69
CA TYR A 68 -4.99 5.32 2.59
C TYR A 68 -5.60 6.14 1.44
N GLN A 69 -5.09 7.35 1.22
CA GLN A 69 -5.54 8.25 0.17
C GLN A 69 -4.71 8.04 -1.10
N VAL A 70 -5.37 7.66 -2.20
CA VAL A 70 -4.75 7.54 -3.52
C VAL A 70 -4.82 8.84 -4.29
N TRP A 71 -5.98 9.53 -4.20
CA TRP A 71 -6.28 10.77 -4.90
C TRP A 71 -7.21 11.63 -4.06
N ASP A 72 -7.25 12.93 -4.28
CA ASP A 72 -8.03 13.88 -3.46
C ASP A 72 -9.24 14.51 -4.15
N ARG A 73 -9.31 14.52 -5.49
CA ARG A 73 -10.41 15.15 -6.26
C ARG A 73 -10.73 14.39 -7.54
N PRO A 74 -11.72 13.46 -7.49
CA PRO A 74 -12.44 13.00 -6.31
C PRO A 74 -11.56 12.21 -5.34
N LEU A 75 -12.01 12.07 -4.08
CA LEU A 75 -11.23 11.39 -3.04
C LEU A 75 -11.32 9.88 -3.21
N TYR A 76 -10.21 9.22 -3.55
CA TYR A 76 -10.11 7.77 -3.71
C TYR A 76 -9.28 7.14 -2.60
N THR A 77 -9.71 5.95 -2.19
CA THR A 77 -8.98 5.07 -1.29
C THR A 77 -8.80 3.69 -1.91
N LEU A 78 -8.31 2.72 -1.15
CA LEU A 78 -8.14 1.32 -1.54
C LEU A 78 -8.90 0.41 -0.58
N ASN A 79 -9.39 -0.73 -1.09
CA ASN A 79 -10.00 -1.75 -0.26
C ASN A 79 -8.99 -2.81 0.20
N ASP A 80 -9.48 -3.86 0.89
CA ASP A 80 -8.63 -4.95 1.41
C ASP A 80 -8.11 -5.92 0.33
N ASP A 81 -8.58 -5.82 -0.90
CA ASP A 81 -8.08 -6.65 -2.02
C ASP A 81 -6.82 -6.06 -2.66
N HIS A 82 -6.50 -4.80 -2.38
CA HIS A 82 -5.30 -4.17 -2.89
C HIS A 82 -4.06 -4.52 -2.03
N ILE A 83 -2.89 -4.68 -2.68
CA ILE A 83 -1.62 -5.04 -2.01
C ILE A 83 -1.20 -4.05 -0.92
N ALA A 84 -1.53 -2.76 -1.05
CA ALA A 84 -1.27 -1.75 -0.01
C ALA A 84 -1.93 -2.12 1.33
N SER A 85 -3.15 -2.66 1.30
CA SER A 85 -3.83 -3.13 2.51
C SER A 85 -3.16 -4.36 3.11
N ASP A 86 -2.54 -5.21 2.29
CA ASP A 86 -1.73 -6.33 2.78
C ASP A 86 -0.45 -5.84 3.47
N ILE A 87 0.16 -4.77 2.96
CA ILE A 87 1.28 -4.06 3.63
C ILE A 87 0.83 -3.49 4.96
N LEU A 88 -0.31 -2.81 5.02
CA LEU A 88 -0.85 -2.28 6.28
C LEU A 88 -1.00 -3.38 7.32
N ARG A 89 -1.63 -4.51 6.95
CA ARG A 89 -1.82 -5.67 7.85
C ARG A 89 -0.50 -6.24 8.35
N LEU A 90 0.52 -6.35 7.47
CA LEU A 90 1.86 -6.79 7.84
C LEU A 90 2.44 -5.93 8.98
N CYS A 91 2.20 -4.63 8.95
CA CYS A 91 2.70 -3.63 9.89
C CYS A 91 1.80 -3.43 11.13
N GLY A 92 0.73 -4.22 11.28
CA GLY A 92 -0.28 -4.04 12.33
C GLY A 92 -1.21 -2.85 12.07
N GLY A 93 -1.35 -2.40 10.84
CA GLY A 93 -2.35 -1.42 10.42
C GLY A 93 -3.67 -2.09 10.04
N ARG A 94 -4.77 -1.36 10.16
CA ARG A 94 -6.10 -1.72 9.67
C ARG A 94 -6.58 -0.66 8.70
N ASN A 95 -6.84 -1.04 7.46
CA ASN A 95 -7.50 -0.16 6.51
C ASN A 95 -8.95 0.07 6.95
N LEU A 96 -9.32 1.32 7.25
CA LEU A 96 -10.67 1.65 7.74
C LEU A 96 -11.73 1.50 6.64
N PHE A 97 -11.33 1.54 5.37
CA PHE A 97 -12.19 1.39 4.20
C PHE A 97 -12.00 0.05 3.49
N GLY A 98 -11.33 -0.90 4.14
CA GLY A 98 -11.00 -2.20 3.58
C GLY A 98 -12.19 -3.04 3.12
N ALA A 99 -13.35 -2.88 3.75
CA ALA A 99 -14.56 -3.65 3.45
C ALA A 99 -15.35 -3.14 2.21
N LEU A 100 -14.93 -2.05 1.56
CA LEU A 100 -15.60 -1.55 0.37
C LEU A 100 -15.43 -2.51 -0.81
N LYS A 101 -16.45 -2.59 -1.70
CA LYS A 101 -16.52 -3.63 -2.74
C LYS A 101 -15.55 -3.42 -3.90
N THR A 102 -15.28 -2.19 -4.29
CA THR A 102 -14.36 -1.86 -5.39
C THR A 102 -12.94 -1.72 -4.88
N ILE A 103 -11.93 -2.06 -5.70
CA ILE A 103 -10.51 -1.99 -5.32
C ILE A 103 -10.08 -0.56 -4.97
N ALA A 104 -10.53 0.41 -5.78
CA ALA A 104 -10.28 1.83 -5.57
C ALA A 104 -11.62 2.58 -5.50
N PRO A 105 -12.31 2.59 -4.35
CA PRO A 105 -13.58 3.28 -4.19
C PRO A 105 -13.40 4.78 -3.97
N GLU A 106 -14.34 5.55 -4.49
CA GLU A 106 -14.55 6.94 -4.09
C GLU A 106 -15.19 7.00 -2.71
N VAL A 107 -14.77 7.95 -1.86
CA VAL A 107 -15.30 8.17 -0.52
C VAL A 107 -15.51 9.65 -0.26
N GLY A 108 -16.50 9.99 0.57
CA GLY A 108 -16.71 11.38 1.02
C GLY A 108 -15.71 11.77 2.11
N VAL A 109 -15.37 13.05 2.18
CA VAL A 109 -14.55 13.62 3.26
C VAL A 109 -15.20 13.38 4.62
N GLU A 110 -16.53 13.49 4.69
CA GLU A 110 -17.32 13.26 5.91
C GLU A 110 -17.16 11.82 6.44
N ALA A 111 -17.13 10.83 5.54
CA ALA A 111 -16.94 9.43 5.93
C ALA A 111 -15.54 9.19 6.53
N VAL A 112 -14.52 9.90 6.03
CA VAL A 112 -13.16 9.81 6.58
C VAL A 112 -13.07 10.48 7.95
N ILE A 113 -13.76 11.64 8.12
CA ILE A 113 -13.85 12.34 9.42
C ILE A 113 -14.56 11.46 10.46
N GLU A 114 -15.68 10.82 10.07
CA GLU A 114 -16.43 9.92 10.95
C GLU A 114 -15.63 8.67 11.34
N ALA A 115 -14.85 8.12 10.40
CA ALA A 115 -13.97 6.98 10.66
C ALA A 115 -12.80 7.31 11.59
N ASP A 116 -12.48 8.59 11.79
CA ASP A 116 -11.41 9.14 12.63
C ASP A 116 -10.09 8.35 12.57
N PRO A 117 -9.42 8.28 11.43
CA PRO A 117 -8.17 7.53 11.29
C PRO A 117 -7.09 8.05 12.24
N GLU A 118 -6.30 7.11 12.78
CA GLU A 118 -5.09 7.46 13.55
C GLU A 118 -3.94 7.92 12.64
N VAL A 119 -3.93 7.42 11.41
CA VAL A 119 -2.93 7.74 10.39
C VAL A 119 -3.64 8.00 9.07
N ILE A 120 -3.21 9.02 8.37
CA ILE A 120 -3.53 9.25 6.97
C ILE A 120 -2.25 9.06 6.16
N LEU A 121 -2.24 8.07 5.27
CA LEU A 121 -1.19 7.87 4.28
C LEU A 121 -1.67 8.43 2.94
N VAL A 122 -0.88 9.26 2.30
CA VAL A 122 -1.19 9.80 0.97
C VAL A 122 -0.13 9.39 -0.04
N GLY A 123 -0.53 9.12 -1.28
CA GLY A 123 0.41 8.97 -2.39
C GLY A 123 1.22 10.26 -2.56
N GLU A 124 2.54 10.15 -2.57
CA GLU A 124 3.44 11.27 -2.81
C GLU A 124 3.17 11.89 -4.17
N ARG A 125 3.25 13.21 -4.25
CA ARG A 125 3.04 14.00 -5.46
C ARG A 125 4.35 14.67 -5.87
N ASP A 126 4.48 14.91 -7.17
CA ASP A 126 5.60 15.68 -7.74
C ASP A 126 5.50 17.20 -7.44
N ASP A 127 4.54 17.61 -6.62
CA ASP A 127 4.38 19.00 -6.18
C ASP A 127 4.89 19.18 -4.75
N PRO A 128 6.07 19.82 -4.56
CA PRO A 128 6.62 20.06 -3.22
C PRO A 128 5.72 20.94 -2.34
N GLU A 129 4.87 21.77 -2.94
CA GLU A 129 3.95 22.65 -2.21
C GLU A 129 2.63 21.97 -1.83
N ASP A 130 2.28 20.86 -2.47
CA ASP A 130 1.10 20.07 -2.14
C ASP A 130 1.40 18.58 -1.88
N PRO A 131 1.76 18.24 -0.64
CA PRO A 131 2.03 16.84 -0.27
C PRO A 131 0.78 15.95 -0.28
N GLY A 132 -0.36 16.41 -0.79
CA GLY A 132 -1.60 15.65 -0.92
C GLY A 132 -2.45 15.55 0.35
N TRP A 133 -1.88 15.80 1.53
CA TRP A 133 -2.62 15.75 2.81
C TRP A 133 -3.08 17.11 3.33
N LYS A 134 -2.81 18.22 2.61
CA LYS A 134 -3.26 19.58 3.01
C LYS A 134 -4.77 19.68 3.18
N ILE A 135 -5.54 18.91 2.43
CA ILE A 135 -7.00 18.83 2.54
C ILE A 135 -7.46 18.50 3.97
N TRP A 136 -6.65 17.80 4.76
CA TRP A 136 -6.99 17.37 6.12
C TRP A 136 -6.64 18.41 7.20
N GLN A 137 -5.76 19.34 6.92
CA GLN A 137 -5.30 20.34 7.90
C GLN A 137 -6.41 21.14 8.59
N PRO A 138 -7.53 21.51 7.91
CA PRO A 138 -8.63 22.22 8.56
C PRO A 138 -9.34 21.41 9.64
N TYR A 139 -9.32 20.09 9.56
CA TYR A 139 -10.06 19.19 10.45
C TYR A 139 -9.30 18.86 11.74
N LYS A 140 -9.03 19.89 12.54
CA LYS A 140 -8.24 19.83 13.79
C LYS A 140 -8.78 18.84 14.83
N GLY A 141 -10.05 18.41 14.69
CA GLY A 141 -10.69 17.43 15.54
C GLY A 141 -10.21 15.99 15.29
N MET A 142 -9.74 15.66 14.07
CA MET A 142 -9.34 14.31 13.70
C MET A 142 -8.07 13.85 14.43
N THR A 143 -8.04 12.59 14.84
CA THR A 143 -6.92 11.98 15.56
C THR A 143 -5.61 12.09 14.79
N ALA A 144 -5.62 11.77 13.47
CA ALA A 144 -4.43 11.87 12.63
C ALA A 144 -3.88 13.31 12.57
N VAL A 145 -4.74 14.31 12.49
CA VAL A 145 -4.35 15.73 12.43
C VAL A 145 -3.78 16.20 13.77
N LYS A 146 -4.48 15.88 14.88
CA LYS A 146 -4.03 16.24 16.24
C LYS A 146 -2.65 15.70 16.57
N ARG A 147 -2.36 14.46 16.12
CA ARG A 147 -1.11 13.76 16.42
C ARG A 147 -0.02 13.98 15.37
N GLY A 148 -0.33 14.73 14.29
CA GLY A 148 0.61 14.96 13.20
C GLY A 148 0.92 13.68 12.39
N ASN A 149 0.01 12.73 12.36
CA ASN A 149 0.16 11.46 11.65
C ASN A 149 -0.36 11.54 10.21
N LEU A 150 0.08 12.57 9.49
CA LEU A 150 -0.18 12.79 8.08
C LEU A 150 1.12 12.51 7.32
N PHE A 151 1.19 11.41 6.57
CA PHE A 151 2.42 10.96 5.93
C PHE A 151 2.24 10.80 4.43
N ALA A 152 3.25 11.22 3.67
CA ALA A 152 3.37 10.92 2.25
C ALA A 152 4.19 9.65 2.03
N ILE A 153 3.82 8.85 1.02
CA ILE A 153 4.51 7.64 0.62
C ILE A 153 4.57 7.55 -0.90
N ASP A 154 5.73 7.17 -1.45
CA ASP A 154 5.85 6.87 -2.87
C ASP A 154 4.83 5.78 -3.28
N GLY A 155 3.86 6.18 -4.10
CA GLY A 155 2.80 5.30 -4.59
C GLY A 155 3.34 4.12 -5.41
N ASP A 156 4.45 4.29 -6.12
CA ASP A 156 5.08 3.23 -6.90
C ASP A 156 5.60 2.07 -6.03
N LEU A 157 5.99 2.35 -4.78
CA LEU A 157 6.44 1.34 -3.83
C LEU A 157 5.29 0.51 -3.24
N THR A 158 4.06 1.00 -3.34
CA THR A 158 2.90 0.42 -2.65
C THR A 158 1.79 -0.05 -3.59
N SER A 159 1.75 0.45 -4.84
CA SER A 159 0.74 0.10 -5.84
C SER A 159 1.27 -0.79 -6.97
N ARG A 160 2.58 -0.72 -7.25
CA ARG A 160 3.20 -1.58 -8.28
C ARG A 160 3.78 -2.83 -7.63
N ALA A 161 3.02 -3.93 -7.69
CA ALA A 161 3.37 -5.20 -7.07
C ALA A 161 4.63 -5.83 -7.67
N GLY A 162 5.78 -5.54 -7.09
CA GLY A 162 7.11 -6.01 -7.51
C GLY A 162 8.11 -6.05 -6.35
N PRO A 163 9.40 -6.33 -6.60
CA PRO A 163 10.42 -6.46 -5.54
C PRO A 163 10.51 -5.24 -4.62
N ARG A 164 10.29 -4.03 -5.17
CA ARG A 164 10.33 -2.78 -4.40
C ARG A 164 9.20 -2.64 -3.38
N THR A 165 8.14 -3.46 -3.48
CA THR A 165 7.06 -3.47 -2.48
C THR A 165 7.58 -3.77 -1.06
N ALA A 166 8.70 -4.51 -0.92
CA ALA A 166 9.34 -4.73 0.38
C ALA A 166 9.93 -3.43 0.97
N GLU A 167 10.37 -2.50 0.14
CA GLU A 167 10.82 -1.17 0.57
C GLU A 167 9.62 -0.33 1.03
N GLY A 168 8.55 -0.30 0.24
CA GLY A 168 7.28 0.33 0.63
C GLY A 168 6.74 -0.21 1.95
N ALA A 169 6.76 -1.54 2.14
CA ALA A 169 6.40 -2.17 3.40
C ALA A 169 7.28 -1.71 4.57
N THR A 170 8.60 -1.63 4.36
CA THR A 170 9.52 -1.12 5.39
C THR A 170 9.17 0.29 5.80
N ARG A 171 8.90 1.18 4.82
CA ARG A 171 8.54 2.57 5.06
C ARG A 171 7.22 2.69 5.81
N ILE A 172 6.16 2.02 5.35
CA ILE A 172 4.85 2.04 6.02
C ILE A 172 4.95 1.51 7.44
N CYS A 173 5.65 0.40 7.67
CA CYS A 173 5.84 -0.13 9.01
C CYS A 173 6.52 0.88 9.96
N ALA A 174 7.52 1.60 9.49
CA ALA A 174 8.19 2.64 10.27
C ALA A 174 7.24 3.81 10.61
N LEU A 175 6.43 4.27 9.65
CA LEU A 175 5.44 5.33 9.86
C LEU A 175 4.35 4.92 10.85
N LEU A 176 3.87 3.67 10.79
CA LEU A 176 2.90 3.18 11.77
C LEU A 176 3.51 3.01 13.17
N GLU A 177 4.79 2.70 13.27
CA GLU A 177 5.48 2.65 14.57
C GLU A 177 5.66 4.06 15.14
N GLU A 178 6.01 5.04 14.31
CA GLU A 178 6.05 6.45 14.69
C GLU A 178 4.69 6.94 15.22
N ALA A 179 3.61 6.59 14.52
CA ALA A 179 2.25 6.93 14.95
C ALA A 179 1.88 6.29 16.31
N ARG A 180 2.32 5.04 16.56
CA ARG A 180 2.15 4.39 17.87
C ARG A 180 2.87 5.15 18.99
N GLY A 181 4.08 5.63 18.71
CA GLY A 181 4.87 6.41 19.67
C GLY A 181 4.24 7.78 20.01
N ARG A 182 3.29 8.25 19.19
CA ARG A 182 2.54 9.50 19.42
C ARG A 182 1.20 9.30 20.13
N ARG A 183 0.89 8.08 20.55
CA ARG A 183 -0.26 7.81 21.41
C ARG A 183 0.00 8.37 22.81
N PRO A 184 -1.08 8.87 23.50
CA PRO A 184 -0.94 9.34 24.88
C PRO A 184 -0.56 8.23 25.84
#